data_ebe4803e6dedba554775347a93f830b1
#
_entry.id   ebe4803e6dedba554775347a93f830b1
#
_cell.length_a   1.000
_cell.length_b   1.000
_cell.length_c   1.000
_cell.angle_alpha   90.00
_cell.angle_beta   90.00
_cell.angle_gamma   90.00
#
_symmetry.space_group_name_H-M   'P 1'
#
loop_
_entity.id
_entity.type
_entity.pdbx_description
1 polymer ?
#
loop_
_entity_poly.entity_id
_entity_poly.type
_entity_poly.pdbx_seq_one_letter_code
_entity_poly.pdbx_strand_id
1 'polypeptide(L)'
;MSTSKHVSKRIFILFVLVLMTFNNIFTINIHADEPDYAAEAEERKNEKVDTNDVPGWPEGPAIGAESAILMDADTGEILYAKNIDERLYPASTTKLMTCLVGIENASLDELVTVSHEAIYANEADGSNMGLKEGEQLTVEELLYGILITSANEACNALGEHISGSMDGYVALMNQKAEELGCVNTHFVTTNGLQDDNHYSSARDLALIGREFFKYDLLCRLSSTAYYSMQDNGLHDAHELYSKNKLYKNREYAYEYLVGSKTGFTSVARQTLVTCAEKDGTRLICVIMKEETPYQFEDTIALFNYGFNNFYRVNIASNETGYDISHQDFFSGESTVFENTAPVISLDNRATLLLPNGTDFSALTSDVSYGDTKAPYFGNVNYYFNGYKVGSVGIAFEGEEAPDNFMTLDEARAAASENNVEPEKKTVIVNIWSVIKTIFMVFVIIIIVIVLWTVGMAYWNKYKKKIRWKKRLRDNQGISTRREYKKSKRRRPHRGTPSVKESKSNHKSSKKRNDVNFNDIKF
;
A
#
# COMPACT_ATOMS: atom_id res chain seq x y z
N MET A 1 -44.53 -17.61 -58.93
CA MET A 1 -43.77 -16.79 -57.95
C MET A 1 -44.25 -16.94 -56.49
N SER A 2 -45.09 -17.88 -56.13
CA SER A 2 -45.65 -18.04 -54.76
C SER A 2 -44.92 -19.07 -53.92
N THR A 3 -44.24 -20.04 -54.48
CA THR A 3 -43.57 -21.13 -53.73
C THR A 3 -42.23 -20.72 -53.06
N SER A 4 -41.54 -19.70 -53.59
CA SER A 4 -40.21 -19.22 -53.03
C SER A 4 -40.35 -18.49 -51.69
N LYS A 5 -41.44 -17.74 -51.46
CA LYS A 5 -41.66 -17.00 -50.21
C LYS A 5 -41.99 -17.90 -49.01
N HIS A 6 -42.60 -19.05 -49.23
CA HIS A 6 -42.94 -20.01 -48.18
C HIS A 6 -41.73 -20.84 -47.74
N VAL A 7 -40.81 -21.14 -48.66
CA VAL A 7 -39.56 -21.84 -48.33
C VAL A 7 -38.62 -20.95 -47.52
N SER A 8 -38.49 -19.67 -47.87
CA SER A 8 -37.68 -18.70 -47.13
C SER A 8 -38.20 -18.47 -45.69
N LYS A 9 -39.54 -18.38 -45.50
CA LYS A 9 -40.12 -18.27 -44.16
C LYS A 9 -39.86 -19.50 -43.27
N ARG A 10 -39.95 -20.71 -43.86
CA ARG A 10 -39.69 -21.96 -43.13
C ARG A 10 -38.22 -22.10 -42.73
N ILE A 11 -37.29 -21.71 -43.60
CA ILE A 11 -35.87 -21.70 -43.31
C ILE A 11 -35.55 -20.68 -42.21
N PHE A 12 -36.17 -19.49 -42.23
CA PHE A 12 -35.98 -18.47 -41.19
C PHE A 12 -36.55 -18.93 -39.84
N ILE A 13 -37.71 -19.57 -39.79
CA ILE A 13 -38.29 -20.14 -38.56
C ILE A 13 -37.40 -21.27 -38.00
N LEU A 14 -36.87 -22.14 -38.89
CA LEU A 14 -35.95 -23.20 -38.48
C LEU A 14 -34.63 -22.61 -37.91
N PHE A 15 -34.12 -21.57 -38.51
CA PHE A 15 -32.92 -20.87 -38.05
C PHE A 15 -33.12 -20.18 -36.68
N VAL A 16 -34.27 -19.55 -36.46
CA VAL A 16 -34.66 -18.96 -35.19
C VAL A 16 -34.86 -20.03 -34.10
N LEU A 17 -35.48 -21.17 -34.45
CA LEU A 17 -35.63 -22.31 -33.55
C LEU A 17 -34.27 -22.94 -33.17
N VAL A 18 -33.34 -23.06 -34.12
CA VAL A 18 -31.97 -23.53 -33.87
C VAL A 18 -31.20 -22.52 -33.00
N LEU A 19 -31.34 -21.20 -33.22
CA LEU A 19 -30.77 -20.18 -32.37
C LEU A 19 -31.33 -20.20 -30.94
N MET A 20 -32.65 -20.44 -30.78
CA MET A 20 -33.26 -20.56 -29.46
C MET A 20 -32.86 -21.85 -28.73
N THR A 21 -32.65 -22.97 -29.44
CA THR A 21 -32.11 -24.19 -28.83
C THR A 21 -30.62 -24.08 -28.51
N PHE A 22 -29.84 -23.36 -29.33
CA PHE A 22 -28.43 -23.06 -29.00
C PHE A 22 -28.28 -22.18 -27.76
N ASN A 23 -29.16 -21.19 -27.54
CA ASN A 23 -29.15 -20.38 -26.33
C ASN A 23 -29.48 -21.18 -25.05
N ASN A 24 -30.23 -22.26 -25.14
CA ASN A 24 -30.54 -23.12 -23.97
C ASN A 24 -29.51 -24.21 -23.73
N ILE A 25 -28.58 -24.47 -24.67
CA ILE A 25 -27.51 -25.48 -24.50
C ILE A 25 -26.23 -24.84 -23.91
N PHE A 26 -26.10 -23.51 -23.96
CA PHE A 26 -24.92 -22.79 -23.43
C PHE A 26 -25.19 -21.96 -22.18
N THR A 27 -26.25 -22.19 -21.43
CA THR A 27 -26.25 -21.88 -20.00
C THR A 27 -25.54 -23.01 -19.27
N ILE A 28 -24.27 -23.15 -19.50
CA ILE A 28 -23.39 -23.68 -18.47
C ILE A 28 -23.49 -22.63 -17.36
N ASN A 29 -24.30 -22.89 -16.34
CA ASN A 29 -24.09 -22.27 -15.04
C ASN A 29 -22.70 -22.73 -14.61
N ILE A 30 -21.68 -21.96 -14.94
CA ILE A 30 -20.45 -21.93 -14.17
C ILE A 30 -20.89 -21.27 -12.86
N HIS A 31 -21.43 -22.06 -11.94
CA HIS A 31 -21.26 -21.77 -10.55
C HIS A 31 -19.74 -21.93 -10.40
N ALA A 32 -19.01 -20.83 -10.43
CA ALA A 32 -17.78 -20.77 -9.68
C ALA A 32 -18.28 -21.00 -8.25
N ASP A 33 -18.02 -22.16 -7.68
CA ASP A 33 -18.19 -22.37 -6.25
C ASP A 33 -17.45 -21.21 -5.60
N GLU A 34 -18.16 -20.42 -4.77
CA GLU A 34 -17.48 -19.41 -3.98
C GLU A 34 -16.37 -20.13 -3.20
N PRO A 35 -15.14 -19.57 -3.16
CA PRO A 35 -14.05 -20.21 -2.46
C PRO A 35 -14.47 -20.56 -1.03
N ASP A 36 -14.24 -21.78 -0.59
CA ASP A 36 -14.46 -22.18 0.80
C ASP A 36 -13.30 -21.62 1.65
N TYR A 37 -13.40 -20.35 1.97
CA TYR A 37 -12.37 -19.64 2.73
C TYR A 37 -12.09 -20.27 4.10
N ALA A 38 -13.08 -20.93 4.72
CA ALA A 38 -12.89 -21.63 5.97
C ALA A 38 -12.04 -22.91 5.80
N ALA A 39 -12.25 -23.64 4.70
CA ALA A 39 -11.41 -24.77 4.34
C ALA A 39 -9.99 -24.33 4.00
N GLU A 40 -9.84 -23.24 3.25
CA GLU A 40 -8.52 -22.65 2.95
C GLU A 40 -7.77 -22.25 4.24
N ALA A 41 -8.45 -21.60 5.20
CA ALA A 41 -7.85 -21.24 6.49
C ALA A 41 -7.41 -22.48 7.28
N GLU A 42 -8.18 -23.57 7.22
CA GLU A 42 -7.79 -24.83 7.89
C GLU A 42 -6.59 -25.48 7.21
N GLU A 43 -6.50 -25.43 5.87
CA GLU A 43 -5.31 -25.89 5.13
C GLU A 43 -4.06 -25.10 5.49
N ARG A 44 -4.18 -23.76 5.62
CA ARG A 44 -3.06 -22.88 5.99
C ARG A 44 -2.47 -23.16 7.38
N LYS A 45 -3.19 -23.83 8.29
CA LYS A 45 -2.62 -24.30 9.56
C LYS A 45 -1.49 -25.32 9.39
N ASN A 46 -1.41 -25.98 8.23
CA ASN A 46 -0.35 -26.90 7.90
C ASN A 46 0.86 -26.22 7.24
N GLU A 47 0.78 -24.95 6.96
CA GLU A 47 1.90 -24.20 6.39
C GLU A 47 3.01 -24.00 7.42
N LYS A 48 4.19 -23.76 6.87
CA LYS A 48 5.41 -23.61 7.67
C LYS A 48 5.34 -22.35 8.55
N VAL A 49 5.73 -22.52 9.80
CA VAL A 49 6.06 -21.43 10.72
C VAL A 49 7.58 -21.27 10.70
N ASP A 50 8.09 -20.15 10.20
CA ASP A 50 9.53 -19.97 9.94
C ASP A 50 10.38 -20.05 11.21
N THR A 51 9.87 -19.53 12.33
CA THR A 51 10.56 -19.59 13.63
C THR A 51 10.67 -21.00 14.20
N ASN A 52 9.85 -21.95 13.75
CA ASN A 52 9.96 -23.36 14.19
C ASN A 52 11.21 -24.07 13.64
N ASP A 53 11.87 -23.49 12.61
CA ASP A 53 13.14 -24.02 12.09
C ASP A 53 14.35 -23.63 12.96
N VAL A 54 14.19 -22.72 13.91
CA VAL A 54 15.27 -22.30 14.80
C VAL A 54 15.46 -23.35 15.90
N PRO A 55 16.61 -24.04 15.95
CA PRO A 55 16.81 -25.09 16.94
C PRO A 55 16.66 -24.57 18.37
N GLY A 56 15.82 -25.23 19.18
CA GLY A 56 15.56 -24.85 20.58
C GLY A 56 14.62 -23.67 20.75
N TRP A 57 14.08 -23.08 19.68
CA TRP A 57 12.99 -22.11 19.75
C TRP A 57 11.69 -22.80 20.15
N PRO A 58 10.84 -22.19 20.96
CA PRO A 58 9.52 -22.75 21.28
C PRO A 58 8.70 -22.97 20.02
N GLU A 59 8.03 -24.10 19.91
CA GLU A 59 7.14 -24.41 18.79
C GLU A 59 5.96 -23.43 18.78
N GLY A 60 5.81 -22.68 17.67
CA GLY A 60 4.74 -21.71 17.47
C GLY A 60 3.41 -22.40 17.17
N PRO A 61 2.26 -21.81 17.55
CA PRO A 61 0.95 -22.36 17.27
C PRO A 61 0.66 -22.44 15.77
N ALA A 62 -0.06 -23.49 15.36
CA ALA A 62 -0.61 -23.61 14.02
C ALA A 62 -1.83 -22.69 13.90
N ILE A 63 -1.79 -21.70 13.02
CA ILE A 63 -2.85 -20.69 12.83
C ILE A 63 -3.33 -20.66 11.37
N GLY A 64 -4.59 -20.24 11.17
CA GLY A 64 -5.24 -20.20 9.87
C GLY A 64 -4.90 -18.97 9.02
N ALA A 65 -4.28 -17.95 9.62
CA ALA A 65 -3.83 -16.76 8.88
C ALA A 65 -2.81 -17.12 7.80
N GLU A 66 -2.90 -16.47 6.63
CA GLU A 66 -1.91 -16.63 5.55
C GLU A 66 -0.55 -16.03 5.95
N SER A 67 -0.57 -14.88 6.62
CA SER A 67 0.64 -14.26 7.16
C SER A 67 0.40 -13.78 8.58
N ALA A 68 1.36 -14.02 9.49
CA ALA A 68 1.30 -13.55 10.86
C ALA A 68 2.67 -13.34 11.49
N ILE A 69 2.76 -12.36 12.38
CA ILE A 69 3.96 -12.05 13.17
C ILE A 69 3.60 -11.77 14.62
N LEU A 70 4.46 -12.19 15.54
CA LEU A 70 4.50 -11.70 16.90
C LEU A 70 5.87 -11.07 17.15
N MET A 71 5.87 -9.81 17.54
CA MET A 71 7.07 -8.98 17.69
C MET A 71 7.11 -8.34 19.06
N ASP A 72 8.29 -8.28 19.69
CA ASP A 72 8.52 -7.43 20.87
C ASP A 72 8.47 -5.96 20.47
N ALA A 73 7.59 -5.19 21.12
CA ALA A 73 7.41 -3.77 20.80
C ALA A 73 8.63 -2.93 21.09
N ASP A 74 9.41 -3.28 22.12
CA ASP A 74 10.57 -2.50 22.55
C ASP A 74 11.76 -2.71 21.63
N THR A 75 12.10 -3.95 21.33
CA THR A 75 13.32 -4.31 20.60
C THR A 75 13.09 -4.52 19.11
N GLY A 76 11.87 -4.88 18.69
CA GLY A 76 11.57 -5.33 17.34
C GLY A 76 11.94 -6.79 17.08
N GLU A 77 12.30 -7.55 18.14
CA GLU A 77 12.58 -8.97 18.05
C GLU A 77 11.32 -9.75 17.61
N ILE A 78 11.53 -10.71 16.70
CA ILE A 78 10.42 -11.50 16.15
C ILE A 78 10.35 -12.85 16.89
N LEU A 79 9.26 -13.06 17.62
CA LEU A 79 9.03 -14.28 18.38
C LEU A 79 8.33 -15.36 17.56
N TYR A 80 7.49 -14.95 16.62
CA TYR A 80 6.75 -15.84 15.71
C TYR A 80 6.74 -15.23 14.32
N ALA A 81 7.01 -16.04 13.32
CA ALA A 81 6.99 -15.65 11.91
C ALA A 81 6.33 -16.72 11.04
N LYS A 82 5.31 -16.31 10.27
CA LYS A 82 4.68 -17.08 9.20
C LYS A 82 4.44 -16.16 8.01
N ASN A 83 5.13 -16.38 6.89
CA ASN A 83 5.00 -15.60 5.64
C ASN A 83 5.06 -14.07 5.84
N ILE A 84 5.87 -13.59 6.79
CA ILE A 84 5.81 -12.21 7.32
C ILE A 84 6.15 -11.12 6.31
N ASP A 85 6.81 -11.46 5.20
CA ASP A 85 7.23 -10.54 4.15
C ASP A 85 6.32 -10.60 2.91
N GLU A 86 5.28 -11.43 2.92
CA GLU A 86 4.32 -11.54 1.84
C GLU A 86 3.49 -10.26 1.73
N ARG A 87 3.32 -9.78 0.48
CA ARG A 87 2.49 -8.59 0.18
C ARG A 87 1.03 -8.98 0.12
N LEU A 88 0.27 -8.54 1.08
CA LEU A 88 -1.16 -8.77 1.22
C LEU A 88 -1.90 -7.43 1.35
N TYR A 89 -3.21 -7.46 1.20
CA TYR A 89 -4.04 -6.28 1.36
C TYR A 89 -4.28 -5.99 2.84
N PRO A 90 -3.90 -4.79 3.34
CA PRO A 90 -4.04 -4.45 4.76
C PRO A 90 -5.48 -4.13 5.18
N ALA A 91 -6.36 -3.79 4.23
CA ALA A 91 -7.68 -3.25 4.52
C ALA A 91 -7.59 -2.08 5.53
N SER A 92 -8.54 -1.96 6.46
CA SER A 92 -8.59 -0.86 7.43
C SER A 92 -7.48 -0.88 8.50
N THR A 93 -6.54 -1.84 8.52
CA THR A 93 -5.33 -1.70 9.34
C THR A 93 -4.40 -0.59 8.83
N THR A 94 -4.56 -0.16 7.57
CA THR A 94 -3.99 1.07 6.99
C THR A 94 -4.20 2.29 7.89
N LYS A 95 -5.33 2.35 8.61
CA LYS A 95 -5.70 3.47 9.46
C LYS A 95 -4.77 3.69 10.66
N LEU A 96 -3.94 2.70 11.00
CA LEU A 96 -2.84 2.92 11.95
C LEU A 96 -1.86 3.96 11.41
N MET A 97 -1.43 3.80 10.14
CA MET A 97 -0.57 4.79 9.47
C MET A 97 -1.27 6.14 9.31
N THR A 98 -2.55 6.14 8.96
CA THR A 98 -3.34 7.37 8.83
C THR A 98 -3.38 8.15 10.14
N CYS A 99 -3.65 7.49 11.27
CA CYS A 99 -3.68 8.16 12.57
C CYS A 99 -2.28 8.60 13.03
N LEU A 100 -1.25 7.79 12.77
CA LEU A 100 0.13 8.11 13.12
C LEU A 100 0.60 9.40 12.41
N VAL A 101 0.46 9.46 11.09
CA VAL A 101 0.77 10.67 10.32
C VAL A 101 -0.10 11.85 10.76
N GLY A 102 -1.36 11.58 11.14
CA GLY A 102 -2.29 12.59 11.63
C GLY A 102 -1.78 13.31 12.87
N ILE A 103 -1.39 12.57 13.91
CA ILE A 103 -0.93 13.16 15.18
C ILE A 103 0.46 13.80 15.08
N GLU A 104 1.28 13.37 14.14
CA GLU A 104 2.60 13.94 13.90
C GLU A 104 2.54 15.28 13.16
N ASN A 105 1.44 15.57 12.42
CA ASN A 105 1.36 16.72 11.52
C ASN A 105 0.24 17.74 11.87
N ALA A 106 -0.62 17.45 12.85
CA ALA A 106 -1.69 18.36 13.26
C ALA A 106 -1.89 18.36 14.77
N SER A 107 -2.32 19.53 15.33
CA SER A 107 -2.72 19.61 16.73
C SER A 107 -4.10 18.99 16.93
N LEU A 108 -4.32 18.35 18.08
CA LEU A 108 -5.56 17.61 18.36
C LEU A 108 -6.81 18.50 18.38
N ASP A 109 -6.66 19.76 18.74
CA ASP A 109 -7.71 20.78 18.84
C ASP A 109 -7.94 21.55 17.53
N GLU A 110 -7.16 21.29 16.47
CA GLU A 110 -7.41 21.90 15.16
C GLU A 110 -8.77 21.46 14.61
N LEU A 111 -9.53 22.44 14.07
CA LEU A 111 -10.83 22.19 13.46
C LEU A 111 -10.69 21.81 11.99
N VAL A 112 -11.17 20.64 11.65
CA VAL A 112 -11.22 20.10 10.30
C VAL A 112 -12.62 20.29 9.74
N THR A 113 -12.76 20.96 8.60
CA THR A 113 -14.04 21.05 7.89
C THR A 113 -14.17 19.90 6.92
N VAL A 114 -15.23 19.12 7.05
CA VAL A 114 -15.51 17.95 6.20
C VAL A 114 -15.93 18.42 4.81
N SER A 115 -15.17 18.05 3.80
CA SER A 115 -15.44 18.38 2.40
C SER A 115 -16.45 17.42 1.75
N HIS A 116 -17.00 17.83 0.62
CA HIS A 116 -17.77 16.95 -0.26
C HIS A 116 -16.93 15.73 -0.70
N GLU A 117 -15.69 15.97 -1.12
CA GLU A 117 -14.78 14.94 -1.60
C GLU A 117 -14.48 13.89 -0.53
N ALA A 118 -14.21 14.31 0.70
CA ALA A 118 -13.95 13.41 1.82
C ALA A 118 -15.06 12.37 2.02
N ILE A 119 -16.32 12.74 1.80
CA ILE A 119 -17.48 11.85 1.96
C ILE A 119 -17.67 10.96 0.74
N TYR A 120 -17.72 11.55 -0.45
CA TYR A 120 -18.19 10.87 -1.66
C TYR A 120 -17.11 10.14 -2.46
N ALA A 121 -15.82 10.30 -2.10
CA ALA A 121 -14.74 9.48 -2.65
C ALA A 121 -14.74 8.04 -2.12
N ASN A 122 -15.60 7.70 -1.15
CA ASN A 122 -15.70 6.37 -0.57
C ASN A 122 -16.78 5.52 -1.24
N GLU A 123 -16.64 4.20 -1.13
CA GLU A 123 -17.72 3.27 -1.49
C GLU A 123 -18.93 3.48 -0.56
N ALA A 124 -20.13 3.41 -1.13
CA ALA A 124 -21.38 3.73 -0.44
C ALA A 124 -21.66 2.83 0.78
N ASP A 125 -21.15 1.60 0.79
CA ASP A 125 -21.30 0.60 1.86
C ASP A 125 -20.05 0.47 2.77
N GLY A 126 -19.05 1.35 2.58
CA GLY A 126 -17.86 1.41 3.39
C GLY A 126 -18.15 1.80 4.86
N SER A 127 -17.22 1.47 5.77
CA SER A 127 -17.32 1.89 7.17
C SER A 127 -17.27 3.41 7.27
N ASN A 128 -18.25 4.02 7.97
CA ASN A 128 -18.38 5.46 8.15
C ASN A 128 -18.94 5.77 9.55
N MET A 129 -18.82 7.02 10.00
CA MET A 129 -19.45 7.54 11.20
C MET A 129 -20.63 8.47 10.89
N GLY A 130 -20.91 8.69 9.60
CA GLY A 130 -22.05 9.48 9.14
C GLY A 130 -21.81 10.98 9.10
N LEU A 131 -20.57 11.42 8.82
CA LEU A 131 -20.23 12.83 8.66
C LEU A 131 -20.98 13.46 7.48
N LYS A 132 -21.32 14.74 7.63
CA LYS A 132 -21.96 15.55 6.60
C LYS A 132 -21.01 16.62 6.09
N GLU A 133 -21.19 17.00 4.83
CA GLU A 133 -20.45 18.10 4.24
C GLU A 133 -20.66 19.40 5.04
N GLY A 134 -19.55 20.04 5.38
CA GLY A 134 -19.53 21.30 6.16
C GLY A 134 -19.50 21.12 7.67
N GLU A 135 -19.63 19.89 8.21
CA GLU A 135 -19.37 19.64 9.62
C GLU A 135 -17.93 19.97 9.98
N GLN A 136 -17.71 20.44 11.20
CA GLN A 136 -16.38 20.74 11.72
C GLN A 136 -16.12 19.93 12.97
N LEU A 137 -15.09 19.09 12.91
CA LEU A 137 -14.64 18.26 14.01
C LEU A 137 -13.18 18.57 14.33
N THR A 138 -12.80 18.40 15.58
CA THR A 138 -11.39 18.44 15.95
C THR A 138 -10.65 17.22 15.38
N VAL A 139 -9.33 17.33 15.23
CA VAL A 139 -8.49 16.20 14.84
C VAL A 139 -8.70 15.02 15.82
N GLU A 140 -8.77 15.26 17.14
CA GLU A 140 -9.03 14.21 18.13
C GLU A 140 -10.38 13.52 17.86
N GLU A 141 -11.45 14.23 17.57
CA GLU A 141 -12.77 13.65 17.27
C GLU A 141 -12.74 12.81 15.99
N LEU A 142 -12.01 13.25 14.96
CA LEU A 142 -11.79 12.43 13.76
C LEU A 142 -11.03 11.14 14.08
N LEU A 143 -9.98 11.21 14.92
CA LEU A 143 -9.23 10.01 15.34
C LEU A 143 -10.13 9.01 16.10
N TYR A 144 -11.07 9.47 16.94
CA TYR A 144 -12.09 8.61 17.53
C TYR A 144 -12.92 7.90 16.46
N GLY A 145 -13.41 8.63 15.45
CA GLY A 145 -14.15 8.05 14.33
C GLY A 145 -13.35 7.01 13.54
N ILE A 146 -12.10 7.32 13.24
CA ILE A 146 -11.19 6.44 12.49
C ILE A 146 -10.90 5.14 13.22
N LEU A 147 -10.60 5.19 14.52
CA LEU A 147 -10.16 4.03 15.28
C LEU A 147 -11.31 3.18 15.83
N ILE A 148 -12.43 3.79 16.23
CA ILE A 148 -13.57 3.07 16.83
C ILE A 148 -14.48 2.49 15.75
N THR A 149 -15.01 3.34 14.82
CA THR A 149 -15.95 2.88 13.79
C THR A 149 -15.27 2.53 12.48
N SER A 150 -13.97 2.80 12.38
CA SER A 150 -13.22 2.64 11.12
C SER A 150 -13.70 3.59 10.00
N ALA A 151 -14.13 4.80 10.35
CA ALA A 151 -14.70 5.79 9.44
C ALA A 151 -13.75 6.15 8.28
N ASN A 152 -14.16 5.87 7.06
CA ASN A 152 -13.37 6.15 5.85
C ASN A 152 -13.33 7.64 5.53
N GLU A 153 -14.48 8.31 5.64
CA GLU A 153 -14.61 9.75 5.38
C GLU A 153 -13.80 10.59 6.39
N ALA A 154 -13.67 10.12 7.62
CA ALA A 154 -12.83 10.79 8.61
C ALA A 154 -11.34 10.72 8.25
N CYS A 155 -10.87 9.60 7.65
CA CYS A 155 -9.51 9.49 7.13
C CYS A 155 -9.26 10.49 6.00
N ASN A 156 -10.21 10.61 5.08
CA ASN A 156 -10.13 11.53 3.95
C ASN A 156 -10.12 12.98 4.42
N ALA A 157 -11.05 13.36 5.34
CA ALA A 157 -11.12 14.71 5.88
C ALA A 157 -9.83 15.11 6.62
N LEU A 158 -9.27 14.19 7.43
CA LEU A 158 -7.99 14.39 8.10
C LEU A 158 -6.86 14.59 7.07
N GLY A 159 -6.82 13.75 6.04
CA GLY A 159 -5.81 13.82 5.00
C GLY A 159 -5.87 15.13 4.19
N GLU A 160 -7.06 15.56 3.79
CA GLU A 160 -7.26 16.84 3.10
C GLU A 160 -6.85 18.03 3.96
N HIS A 161 -7.18 18.00 5.26
CA HIS A 161 -6.83 19.07 6.18
C HIS A 161 -5.30 19.24 6.30
N ILE A 162 -4.57 18.16 6.47
CA ILE A 162 -3.12 18.19 6.73
C ILE A 162 -2.32 18.52 5.47
N SER A 163 -2.68 17.94 4.33
CA SER A 163 -1.87 18.00 3.11
C SER A 163 -2.54 18.73 1.94
N GLY A 164 -3.78 19.21 2.12
CA GLY A 164 -4.55 19.86 1.07
C GLY A 164 -5.20 18.91 0.05
N SER A 165 -4.92 17.61 0.12
CA SER A 165 -5.55 16.58 -0.72
C SER A 165 -5.31 15.18 -0.16
N MET A 166 -6.18 14.21 -0.52
CA MET A 166 -5.98 12.80 -0.15
C MET A 166 -4.69 12.24 -0.75
N ASP A 167 -4.36 12.57 -2.00
CA ASP A 167 -3.12 12.12 -2.66
C ASP A 167 -1.86 12.66 -1.95
N GLY A 168 -1.89 13.92 -1.51
CA GLY A 168 -0.80 14.51 -0.73
C GLY A 168 -0.61 13.78 0.60
N TYR A 169 -1.71 13.40 1.25
CA TYR A 169 -1.65 12.65 2.50
C TYR A 169 -1.13 11.22 2.31
N VAL A 170 -1.55 10.55 1.25
CA VAL A 170 -1.02 9.23 0.87
C VAL A 170 0.50 9.30 0.62
N ALA A 171 0.99 10.39 0.03
CA ALA A 171 2.43 10.58 -0.13
C ALA A 171 3.16 10.68 1.22
N LEU A 172 2.59 11.39 2.22
CA LEU A 172 3.13 11.43 3.59
C LEU A 172 3.09 10.05 4.26
N MET A 173 2.01 9.27 4.07
CA MET A 173 1.91 7.90 4.60
C MET A 173 3.00 6.99 4.01
N ASN A 174 3.28 7.08 2.71
CA ASN A 174 4.34 6.30 2.08
C ASN A 174 5.74 6.76 2.54
N GLN A 175 5.96 8.07 2.68
CA GLN A 175 7.20 8.59 3.25
C GLN A 175 7.42 8.06 4.67
N LYS A 176 6.39 8.09 5.53
CA LYS A 176 6.48 7.55 6.90
C LYS A 176 6.75 6.04 6.90
N ALA A 177 6.18 5.29 5.96
CA ALA A 177 6.48 3.86 5.82
C ALA A 177 7.98 3.63 5.50
N GLU A 178 8.56 4.41 4.61
CA GLU A 178 10.01 4.37 4.31
C GLU A 178 10.85 4.71 5.54
N GLU A 179 10.47 5.75 6.30
CA GLU A 179 11.15 6.16 7.54
C GLU A 179 11.13 5.06 8.62
N LEU A 180 10.05 4.28 8.68
CA LEU A 180 9.92 3.13 9.58
C LEU A 180 10.63 1.87 9.09
N GLY A 181 11.20 1.89 7.88
CA GLY A 181 11.89 0.76 7.29
C GLY A 181 10.96 -0.28 6.64
N CYS A 182 9.73 0.09 6.32
CA CYS A 182 8.80 -0.76 5.59
C CYS A 182 9.26 -0.95 4.14
N VAL A 183 9.44 -2.20 3.71
CA VAL A 183 9.96 -2.53 2.37
C VAL A 183 8.93 -3.20 1.47
N ASN A 184 7.83 -3.68 2.05
CA ASN A 184 6.74 -4.37 1.35
C ASN A 184 5.40 -3.62 1.50
N THR A 185 5.45 -2.29 1.68
CA THR A 185 4.26 -1.46 1.89
C THR A 185 4.16 -0.39 0.80
N HIS A 186 2.95 -0.21 0.29
CA HIS A 186 2.59 0.90 -0.58
C HIS A 186 1.13 1.27 -0.35
N PHE A 187 0.89 2.49 0.08
CA PHE A 187 -0.45 3.04 0.27
C PHE A 187 -0.91 3.79 -0.97
N VAL A 188 -2.19 3.65 -1.31
CA VAL A 188 -2.87 4.36 -2.41
C VAL A 188 -4.09 5.11 -1.90
N THR A 189 -4.65 4.67 -0.77
CA THR A 189 -5.79 5.33 -0.13
C THR A 189 -5.47 5.67 1.32
N THR A 190 -6.16 6.67 1.87
CA THR A 190 -6.03 7.08 3.28
C THR A 190 -6.64 6.08 4.25
N ASN A 191 -7.51 5.18 3.80
CA ASN A 191 -8.44 4.40 4.63
C ASN A 191 -8.32 2.88 4.45
N GLY A 192 -7.60 2.39 3.42
CA GLY A 192 -7.40 0.98 3.16
C GLY A 192 -8.50 0.33 2.30
N LEU A 193 -9.27 1.11 1.55
CA LEU A 193 -10.15 0.58 0.51
C LEU A 193 -9.33 -0.15 -0.56
N GLN A 194 -9.98 -1.12 -1.20
CA GLN A 194 -9.33 -2.04 -2.13
C GLN A 194 -8.75 -1.32 -3.36
N ASP A 195 -7.47 -1.53 -3.59
CA ASP A 195 -6.73 -1.20 -4.82
C ASP A 195 -5.59 -2.21 -4.98
N ASP A 196 -5.30 -2.63 -6.20
CA ASP A 196 -4.28 -3.65 -6.48
C ASP A 196 -2.86 -3.20 -6.08
N ASN A 197 -2.63 -1.89 -6.02
CA ASN A 197 -1.36 -1.30 -5.61
C ASN A 197 -1.32 -0.91 -4.12
N HIS A 198 -2.42 -1.15 -3.36
CA HIS A 198 -2.51 -0.86 -1.94
C HIS A 198 -2.21 -2.14 -1.14
N TYR A 199 -0.97 -2.33 -0.74
CA TYR A 199 -0.51 -3.54 -0.06
C TYR A 199 0.42 -3.24 1.11
N SER A 200 0.57 -4.22 2.00
CA SER A 200 1.55 -4.23 3.08
C SER A 200 1.95 -5.68 3.39
N SER A 201 2.83 -5.87 4.38
CA SER A 201 3.19 -7.18 4.92
C SER A 201 2.96 -7.23 6.43
N ALA A 202 2.92 -8.43 7.03
CA ALA A 202 2.79 -8.55 8.47
C ALA A 202 3.97 -7.90 9.20
N ARG A 203 5.20 -8.01 8.67
CA ARG A 203 6.38 -7.34 9.19
C ARG A 203 6.21 -5.82 9.18
N ASP A 204 5.82 -5.25 8.05
CA ASP A 204 5.70 -3.80 7.92
C ASP A 204 4.57 -3.24 8.78
N LEU A 205 3.42 -3.93 8.84
CA LEU A 205 2.34 -3.56 9.76
C LEU A 205 2.76 -3.67 11.24
N ALA A 206 3.65 -4.61 11.58
CA ALA A 206 4.21 -4.68 12.93
C ALA A 206 5.14 -3.49 13.22
N LEU A 207 5.95 -3.05 12.26
CA LEU A 207 6.78 -1.83 12.38
C LEU A 207 5.90 -0.58 12.55
N ILE A 208 4.84 -0.45 11.76
CA ILE A 208 3.86 0.63 11.88
C ILE A 208 3.17 0.56 13.26
N GLY A 209 2.78 -0.64 13.70
CA GLY A 209 2.19 -0.86 15.02
C GLY A 209 3.13 -0.49 16.15
N ARG A 210 4.43 -0.82 16.05
CA ARG A 210 5.43 -0.40 17.03
C ARG A 210 5.46 1.11 17.22
N GLU A 211 5.46 1.87 16.13
CA GLU A 211 5.45 3.33 16.22
C GLU A 211 4.14 3.85 16.74
N PHE A 212 3.00 3.35 16.23
CA PHE A 212 1.66 3.74 16.64
C PHE A 212 1.41 3.55 18.15
N PHE A 213 1.79 2.39 18.69
CA PHE A 213 1.52 2.06 20.10
C PHE A 213 2.54 2.70 21.09
N LYS A 214 3.48 3.52 20.65
CA LYS A 214 4.28 4.40 21.52
C LYS A 214 3.43 5.57 22.06
N TYR A 215 2.37 5.96 21.37
CA TYR A 215 1.56 7.11 21.73
C TYR A 215 0.39 6.68 22.63
N ASP A 216 0.41 7.11 23.89
CA ASP A 216 -0.65 6.80 24.86
C ASP A 216 -2.06 7.17 24.37
N LEU A 217 -2.18 8.30 23.65
CA LEU A 217 -3.43 8.69 23.02
C LEU A 217 -3.95 7.62 22.07
N LEU A 218 -3.11 7.15 21.15
CA LEU A 218 -3.50 6.15 20.15
C LEU A 218 -3.82 4.80 20.78
N CYS A 219 -3.09 4.42 21.85
CA CYS A 219 -3.42 3.24 22.66
C CYS A 219 -4.83 3.37 23.26
N ARG A 220 -5.11 4.51 23.91
CA ARG A 220 -6.43 4.79 24.50
C ARG A 220 -7.55 4.76 23.47
N LEU A 221 -7.37 5.44 22.33
CA LEU A 221 -8.37 5.50 21.26
C LEU A 221 -8.65 4.12 20.66
N SER A 222 -7.57 3.36 20.36
CA SER A 222 -7.65 2.02 19.74
C SER A 222 -8.07 0.90 20.70
N SER A 223 -8.23 1.18 21.99
CA SER A 223 -8.82 0.29 23.01
C SER A 223 -10.22 0.70 23.44
N THR A 224 -10.76 1.79 22.89
CA THR A 224 -12.09 2.31 23.23
C THR A 224 -13.18 1.54 22.48
N ALA A 225 -14.10 0.93 23.21
CA ALA A 225 -15.19 0.13 22.64
C ALA A 225 -16.40 0.96 22.19
N TYR A 226 -16.60 2.11 22.81
CA TYR A 226 -17.72 3.02 22.59
C TYR A 226 -17.34 4.45 22.95
N TYR A 227 -17.76 5.41 22.14
CA TYR A 227 -17.59 6.82 22.39
C TYR A 227 -18.79 7.60 21.85
N SER A 228 -19.31 8.58 22.62
CA SER A 228 -20.43 9.43 22.24
C SER A 228 -19.94 10.87 22.10
N MET A 229 -20.02 11.40 20.90
CA MET A 229 -19.83 12.82 20.62
C MET A 229 -21.18 13.52 20.69
N GLN A 230 -21.27 14.61 21.46
CA GLN A 230 -22.50 15.38 21.57
C GLN A 230 -22.55 16.45 20.48
N ASP A 231 -23.77 16.78 20.02
CA ASP A 231 -23.99 17.95 19.16
C ASP A 231 -23.44 19.22 19.85
N ASN A 232 -22.57 19.92 19.19
CA ASN A 232 -21.93 21.14 19.68
C ASN A 232 -22.21 22.37 18.79
N GLY A 233 -23.07 22.21 17.77
CA GLY A 233 -23.40 23.22 16.78
C GLY A 233 -22.41 23.38 15.64
N LEU A 234 -21.27 22.65 15.67
CA LEU A 234 -20.31 22.52 14.58
C LEU A 234 -20.48 21.19 13.84
N HIS A 235 -20.91 20.16 14.54
CA HIS A 235 -21.27 18.85 14.02
C HIS A 235 -22.46 18.26 14.79
N ASP A 236 -23.16 17.31 14.17
CA ASP A 236 -24.23 16.54 14.81
C ASP A 236 -23.68 15.58 15.90
N ALA A 237 -24.57 15.00 16.70
CA ALA A 237 -24.17 13.96 17.64
C ALA A 237 -23.79 12.68 16.89
N HIS A 238 -22.70 12.03 17.31
CA HIS A 238 -22.21 10.76 16.74
C HIS A 238 -22.00 9.70 17.83
N GLU A 239 -22.58 8.53 17.63
CA GLU A 239 -22.46 7.38 18.52
C GLU A 239 -21.53 6.34 17.86
N LEU A 240 -20.32 6.21 18.39
CA LEU A 240 -19.27 5.38 17.82
C LEU A 240 -19.17 4.03 18.54
N TYR A 241 -19.28 2.93 17.79
CA TYR A 241 -19.21 1.57 18.31
C TYR A 241 -18.12 0.77 17.59
N SER A 242 -17.21 0.17 18.35
CA SER A 242 -16.20 -0.72 17.79
C SER A 242 -16.79 -2.11 17.52
N LYS A 243 -16.37 -2.71 16.40
CA LYS A 243 -16.66 -4.10 16.03
C LYS A 243 -15.65 -5.11 16.61
N ASN A 244 -14.56 -4.62 17.23
CA ASN A 244 -13.50 -5.46 17.76
C ASN A 244 -13.99 -6.28 18.97
N LYS A 245 -13.76 -7.59 18.95
CA LYS A 245 -14.22 -8.52 19.98
C LYS A 245 -13.19 -8.79 21.07
N LEU A 246 -11.97 -8.27 20.97
CA LEU A 246 -10.92 -8.40 21.99
C LEU A 246 -11.14 -7.49 23.21
N TYR A 247 -12.02 -6.49 23.09
CA TYR A 247 -12.26 -5.52 24.16
C TYR A 247 -12.97 -6.15 25.34
N LYS A 248 -12.74 -5.56 26.53
CA LYS A 248 -13.38 -5.98 27.79
C LYS A 248 -14.89 -6.15 27.61
N ASN A 249 -15.43 -7.24 28.17
CA ASN A 249 -16.86 -7.63 28.10
C ASN A 249 -17.34 -8.02 26.68
N ARG A 250 -16.44 -8.35 25.77
CA ARG A 250 -16.74 -8.93 24.46
C ARG A 250 -16.41 -10.42 24.45
N GLU A 251 -16.79 -11.10 23.37
CA GLU A 251 -16.70 -12.57 23.23
C GLU A 251 -15.26 -13.12 23.36
N TYR A 252 -14.28 -12.39 22.81
CA TYR A 252 -12.86 -12.75 22.82
C TYR A 252 -12.04 -11.78 23.68
N ALA A 253 -12.61 -11.28 24.79
CA ALA A 253 -11.95 -10.31 25.64
C ALA A 253 -10.55 -10.78 26.06
N TYR A 254 -9.53 -9.94 25.81
CA TYR A 254 -8.16 -10.22 26.22
C TYR A 254 -7.71 -9.21 27.28
N GLU A 255 -7.39 -9.69 28.47
CA GLU A 255 -7.16 -8.84 29.65
C GLU A 255 -5.93 -7.91 29.52
N TYR A 256 -4.94 -8.33 28.72
CA TYR A 256 -3.67 -7.59 28.52
C TYR A 256 -3.71 -6.65 27.33
N LEU A 257 -4.87 -6.44 26.71
CA LEU A 257 -5.02 -5.60 25.52
C LEU A 257 -4.64 -4.15 25.80
N VAL A 258 -3.69 -3.59 25.01
CA VAL A 258 -3.31 -2.18 24.98
C VAL A 258 -4.08 -1.41 23.91
N GLY A 259 -4.22 -1.99 22.73
CA GLY A 259 -4.96 -1.41 21.62
C GLY A 259 -5.03 -2.34 20.42
N SER A 260 -5.93 -2.05 19.48
CA SER A 260 -6.14 -2.95 18.33
C SER A 260 -6.87 -2.25 17.19
N LYS A 261 -6.56 -2.66 15.95
CA LYS A 261 -7.28 -2.23 14.74
C LYS A 261 -7.61 -3.41 13.85
N THR A 262 -8.90 -3.58 13.55
CA THR A 262 -9.43 -4.58 12.61
C THR A 262 -9.49 -4.04 11.20
N GLY A 263 -9.38 -4.91 10.21
CA GLY A 263 -9.63 -4.63 8.81
C GLY A 263 -10.36 -5.78 8.13
N PHE A 264 -11.15 -5.44 7.10
CA PHE A 264 -11.83 -6.41 6.26
C PHE A 264 -12.15 -5.82 4.89
N THR A 265 -11.86 -6.55 3.85
CA THR A 265 -12.47 -6.46 2.51
C THR A 265 -12.70 -7.88 2.01
N SER A 266 -13.52 -8.06 0.98
CA SER A 266 -13.75 -9.40 0.40
C SER A 266 -12.47 -10.07 -0.10
N VAL A 267 -11.45 -9.29 -0.48
CA VAL A 267 -10.16 -9.78 -0.98
C VAL A 267 -9.12 -9.91 0.13
N ALA A 268 -9.01 -8.90 1.01
CA ALA A 268 -8.08 -8.92 2.15
C ALA A 268 -8.46 -9.96 3.20
N ARG A 269 -9.71 -10.39 3.25
CA ARG A 269 -10.30 -11.15 4.33
C ARG A 269 -10.11 -10.41 5.66
N GLN A 270 -10.01 -11.10 6.79
CA GLN A 270 -9.79 -10.46 8.09
C GLN A 270 -8.32 -10.09 8.25
N THR A 271 -8.07 -8.86 8.67
CA THR A 271 -6.76 -8.37 9.10
C THR A 271 -6.87 -7.79 10.50
N LEU A 272 -5.83 -7.95 11.31
CA LEU A 272 -5.84 -7.49 12.70
C LEU A 272 -4.42 -7.11 13.13
N VAL A 273 -4.27 -5.91 13.64
CA VAL A 273 -3.04 -5.46 14.33
C VAL A 273 -3.40 -5.18 15.77
N THR A 274 -2.69 -5.79 16.69
CA THR A 274 -3.00 -5.73 18.13
C THR A 274 -1.74 -5.56 18.95
N CYS A 275 -1.79 -4.74 19.98
CA CYS A 275 -0.76 -4.62 21.01
C CYS A 275 -1.32 -5.13 22.34
N ALA A 276 -0.52 -5.91 23.06
CA ALA A 276 -0.83 -6.37 24.41
C ALA A 276 0.40 -6.23 25.31
N GLU A 277 0.16 -6.00 26.60
CA GLU A 277 1.23 -5.85 27.60
C GLU A 277 0.93 -6.70 28.84
N LYS A 278 1.92 -7.50 29.24
CA LYS A 278 1.87 -8.33 30.45
C LYS A 278 3.23 -8.31 31.15
N ASP A 279 3.21 -8.03 32.45
CA ASP A 279 4.39 -8.05 33.30
C ASP A 279 5.57 -7.21 32.74
N GLY A 280 5.26 -6.05 32.14
CA GLY A 280 6.24 -5.13 31.53
C GLY A 280 6.78 -5.60 30.19
N THR A 281 6.28 -6.67 29.62
CA THR A 281 6.57 -7.09 28.24
C THR A 281 5.41 -6.68 27.33
N ARG A 282 5.72 -5.88 26.31
CA ARG A 282 4.76 -5.39 25.33
C ARG A 282 5.01 -6.07 23.99
N LEU A 283 3.98 -6.72 23.46
CA LEU A 283 4.06 -7.47 22.22
C LEU A 283 3.09 -6.91 21.16
N ILE A 284 3.47 -6.97 19.90
CA ILE A 284 2.64 -6.63 18.75
C ILE A 284 2.36 -7.90 17.96
N CYS A 285 1.09 -8.17 17.73
CA CYS A 285 0.61 -9.26 16.90
C CYS A 285 -0.06 -8.71 15.64
N VAL A 286 0.32 -9.20 14.47
CA VAL A 286 -0.35 -8.93 13.21
C VAL A 286 -0.85 -10.23 12.61
N ILE A 287 -2.11 -10.22 12.21
CA ILE A 287 -2.78 -11.29 11.49
C ILE A 287 -3.23 -10.73 10.14
N MET A 288 -2.93 -11.42 9.05
CA MET A 288 -3.38 -11.05 7.71
C MET A 288 -4.04 -12.21 6.99
N LYS A 289 -5.14 -11.92 6.29
CA LYS A 289 -5.93 -12.86 5.48
C LYS A 289 -6.36 -14.09 6.27
N GLU A 290 -7.10 -13.84 7.35
CA GLU A 290 -7.71 -14.84 8.20
C GLU A 290 -9.24 -14.84 8.02
N GLU A 291 -9.93 -15.84 8.56
CA GLU A 291 -11.39 -15.94 8.55
C GLU A 291 -12.00 -15.65 9.94
N THR A 292 -13.19 -15.08 9.93
CA THR A 292 -13.95 -14.83 11.17
C THR A 292 -14.41 -16.16 11.78
N PRO A 293 -14.24 -16.38 13.10
CA PRO A 293 -13.71 -15.45 14.11
C PRO A 293 -12.23 -15.66 14.42
N TYR A 294 -11.53 -16.48 13.66
CA TYR A 294 -10.19 -16.99 13.97
C TYR A 294 -9.13 -15.90 14.10
N GLN A 295 -9.30 -14.72 13.46
CA GLN A 295 -8.37 -13.60 13.66
C GLN A 295 -8.22 -13.20 15.14
N PHE A 296 -9.27 -13.39 15.97
CA PHE A 296 -9.20 -13.11 17.40
C PHE A 296 -8.59 -14.28 18.18
N GLU A 297 -8.95 -15.51 17.83
CA GLU A 297 -8.44 -16.72 18.48
C GLU A 297 -6.94 -16.88 18.24
N ASP A 298 -6.47 -16.69 16.99
CA ASP A 298 -5.08 -16.77 16.60
C ASP A 298 -4.25 -15.65 17.27
N THR A 299 -4.78 -14.42 17.35
CA THR A 299 -4.15 -13.32 18.07
C THR A 299 -3.94 -13.67 19.55
N ILE A 300 -4.95 -14.22 20.21
CA ILE A 300 -4.85 -14.65 21.63
C ILE A 300 -3.83 -15.79 21.77
N ALA A 301 -3.86 -16.77 20.85
CA ALA A 301 -2.91 -17.89 20.87
C ALA A 301 -1.47 -17.40 20.75
N LEU A 302 -1.20 -16.45 19.84
CA LEU A 302 0.11 -15.87 19.64
C LEU A 302 0.58 -15.04 20.84
N PHE A 303 -0.27 -14.23 21.45
CA PHE A 303 0.10 -13.52 22.67
C PHE A 303 0.40 -14.48 23.82
N ASN A 304 -0.44 -15.50 24.02
CA ASN A 304 -0.19 -16.52 25.05
C ASN A 304 1.10 -17.31 24.75
N TYR A 305 1.39 -17.59 23.50
CA TYR A 305 2.67 -18.18 23.09
C TYR A 305 3.85 -17.29 23.49
N GLY A 306 3.81 -16.00 23.17
CA GLY A 306 4.89 -15.05 23.51
C GLY A 306 5.07 -14.92 25.03
N PHE A 307 3.99 -14.63 25.76
CA PHE A 307 4.07 -14.40 27.21
C PHE A 307 4.41 -15.64 28.02
N ASN A 308 4.09 -16.84 27.55
CA ASN A 308 4.32 -18.07 28.30
C ASN A 308 5.65 -18.75 27.98
N ASN A 309 6.27 -18.46 26.83
CA ASN A 309 7.46 -19.18 26.36
C ASN A 309 8.73 -18.34 26.39
N PHE A 310 8.63 -17.03 26.63
CA PHE A 310 9.77 -16.13 26.63
C PHE A 310 9.84 -15.33 27.92
N TYR A 311 11.03 -14.92 28.28
CA TYR A 311 11.27 -14.04 29.42
C TYR A 311 12.25 -12.91 29.04
N ARG A 312 12.07 -11.75 29.66
CA ARG A 312 12.88 -10.57 29.37
C ARG A 312 14.18 -10.58 30.16
N VAL A 313 15.27 -10.30 29.47
CA VAL A 313 16.62 -10.23 30.03
C VAL A 313 17.20 -8.84 29.79
N ASN A 314 17.76 -8.21 30.82
CA ASN A 314 18.53 -6.99 30.65
C ASN A 314 19.92 -7.34 30.14
N ILE A 315 20.33 -6.76 29.01
CA ILE A 315 21.59 -7.10 28.35
C ILE A 315 22.78 -6.66 29.22
N ALA A 316 22.83 -5.40 29.64
CA ALA A 316 23.98 -4.85 30.38
C ALA A 316 24.26 -5.59 31.71
N SER A 317 23.20 -6.15 32.34
CA SER A 317 23.35 -6.90 33.59
C SER A 317 23.90 -8.32 33.40
N ASN A 318 23.86 -8.86 32.19
CA ASN A 318 24.25 -10.24 31.86
C ASN A 318 25.46 -10.31 30.92
N GLU A 319 25.79 -9.19 30.29
CA GLU A 319 26.91 -9.11 29.34
C GLU A 319 28.26 -9.07 30.10
N THR A 320 29.14 -10.02 29.78
CA THR A 320 30.46 -10.12 30.36
C THR A 320 31.60 -10.02 29.34
N GLY A 321 31.29 -10.21 28.06
CA GLY A 321 32.25 -10.19 26.96
C GLY A 321 32.59 -8.77 26.47
N TYR A 322 31.62 -7.87 26.57
CA TYR A 322 31.74 -6.46 26.17
C TYR A 322 31.68 -5.50 27.36
N ASP A 323 31.94 -6.00 28.58
CA ASP A 323 32.11 -5.16 29.76
C ASP A 323 33.44 -4.43 29.63
N ILE A 324 33.38 -3.26 28.99
CA ILE A 324 34.54 -2.40 28.71
C ILE A 324 35.14 -1.86 30.00
N SER A 325 34.39 -1.91 31.11
CA SER A 325 34.88 -1.52 32.44
C SER A 325 35.96 -2.45 33.01
N HIS A 326 36.07 -3.68 32.49
CA HIS A 326 36.96 -4.73 32.98
C HIS A 326 37.95 -5.28 31.95
N GLN A 327 37.85 -4.89 30.68
CA GLN A 327 38.80 -5.34 29.68
C GLN A 327 39.95 -4.38 29.52
N ASP A 328 41.18 -4.90 29.67
CA ASP A 328 42.47 -4.29 29.33
C ASP A 328 42.56 -3.87 27.84
N PHE A 329 41.53 -3.19 27.31
CA PHE A 329 41.51 -2.70 25.93
C PHE A 329 42.66 -1.69 25.70
N PHE A 330 43.28 -1.18 26.79
CA PHE A 330 44.40 -0.27 26.78
C PHE A 330 45.60 -0.80 27.58
N SER A 331 45.72 -2.10 27.82
CA SER A 331 46.90 -2.71 28.43
C SER A 331 48.11 -2.79 27.49
N GLY A 332 48.38 -1.71 26.75
CA GLY A 332 49.73 -1.43 26.30
C GLY A 332 50.41 -0.63 27.40
N GLU A 333 51.63 -0.99 27.78
CA GLU A 333 52.52 -0.40 28.84
C GLU A 333 52.66 1.14 28.80
N SER A 334 51.60 1.92 28.65
CA SER A 334 51.64 3.37 28.72
C SER A 334 50.86 3.84 29.95
N THR A 335 51.63 4.22 30.98
CA THR A 335 51.20 4.83 32.24
C THR A 335 50.41 6.14 32.13
N VAL A 336 49.90 6.48 30.96
CA VAL A 336 49.20 7.74 30.66
C VAL A 336 47.69 7.63 30.89
N PHE A 337 47.12 6.40 30.95
CA PHE A 337 45.68 6.17 31.05
C PHE A 337 45.22 5.43 32.31
N GLU A 338 46.08 5.32 33.33
CA GLU A 338 45.81 4.55 34.57
C GLU A 338 44.59 5.05 35.40
N ASN A 339 43.90 6.14 35.03
CA ASN A 339 42.76 6.71 35.75
C ASN A 339 41.64 7.24 34.85
N THR A 340 41.51 6.80 33.61
CA THR A 340 40.35 7.18 32.76
C THR A 340 39.24 6.18 32.97
N ALA A 341 38.08 6.66 33.44
CA ALA A 341 36.82 5.91 33.40
C ALA A 341 36.54 5.43 31.97
N PRO A 342 35.89 4.28 31.79
CA PRO A 342 35.52 3.81 30.44
C PRO A 342 34.73 4.88 29.74
N VAL A 343 35.13 5.23 28.51
CA VAL A 343 34.50 6.28 27.70
C VAL A 343 33.29 5.72 26.94
N ILE A 344 33.10 4.42 26.99
CA ILE A 344 32.12 3.68 26.19
C ILE A 344 31.30 2.80 27.12
N SER A 345 29.98 2.82 26.95
CA SER A 345 29.03 2.00 27.72
C SER A 345 27.99 1.38 26.81
N LEU A 346 27.44 0.25 27.23
CA LEU A 346 26.22 -0.32 26.64
C LEU A 346 24.99 0.39 27.21
N ASP A 347 23.95 0.53 26.43
CA ASP A 347 22.66 1.02 26.95
C ASP A 347 22.16 0.10 28.08
N ASN A 348 22.15 0.61 29.29
CA ASN A 348 21.75 -0.14 30.48
C ASN A 348 20.26 -0.50 30.55
N ARG A 349 19.44 0.08 29.69
CA ARG A 349 18.02 -0.20 29.55
C ARG A 349 17.73 -1.28 28.51
N ALA A 350 18.70 -1.59 27.68
CA ALA A 350 18.51 -2.55 26.59
C ALA A 350 18.17 -3.95 27.14
N THR A 351 17.13 -4.51 26.57
CA THR A 351 16.65 -5.86 26.91
C THR A 351 16.48 -6.69 25.65
N LEU A 352 16.36 -7.99 25.82
CA LEU A 352 15.93 -8.93 24.80
C LEU A 352 15.03 -10.01 25.42
N LEU A 353 14.30 -10.75 24.59
CA LEU A 353 13.46 -11.88 25.00
C LEU A 353 14.18 -13.18 24.66
N LEU A 354 14.27 -14.08 25.63
CA LEU A 354 14.83 -15.42 25.44
C LEU A 354 13.78 -16.50 25.69
N PRO A 355 13.89 -17.62 24.97
CA PRO A 355 13.11 -18.81 25.32
C PRO A 355 13.33 -19.22 26.77
N ASN A 356 12.26 -19.61 27.47
CA ASN A 356 12.34 -20.05 28.84
C ASN A 356 13.38 -21.15 29.04
N GLY A 357 14.25 -20.98 30.04
CA GLY A 357 15.33 -21.91 30.32
C GLY A 357 16.59 -21.74 29.49
N THR A 358 16.64 -20.74 28.61
CA THR A 358 17.87 -20.38 27.89
C THR A 358 18.69 -19.43 28.76
N ASP A 359 19.97 -19.73 28.98
CA ASP A 359 20.90 -18.83 29.65
C ASP A 359 21.45 -17.79 28.66
N PHE A 360 21.64 -16.53 29.11
CA PHE A 360 22.23 -15.47 28.29
C PHE A 360 23.60 -15.85 27.72
N SER A 361 24.38 -16.63 28.45
CA SER A 361 25.70 -17.14 28.04
C SER A 361 25.64 -18.11 26.84
N ALA A 362 24.48 -18.61 26.48
CA ALA A 362 24.30 -19.45 25.29
C ALA A 362 24.19 -18.64 23.99
N LEU A 363 24.11 -17.32 24.07
CA LEU A 363 24.04 -16.46 22.90
C LEU A 363 25.42 -16.28 22.25
N THR A 364 25.43 -16.15 20.94
CA THR A 364 26.58 -15.61 20.22
C THR A 364 26.35 -14.16 19.89
N SER A 365 27.41 -13.37 19.78
CA SER A 365 27.29 -11.93 19.51
C SER A 365 28.29 -11.49 18.44
N ASP A 366 27.93 -10.41 17.74
CA ASP A 366 28.83 -9.66 16.86
C ASP A 366 28.64 -8.15 17.06
N VAL A 367 29.63 -7.36 16.63
CA VAL A 367 29.58 -5.91 16.70
C VAL A 367 29.43 -5.35 15.28
N SER A 368 28.46 -4.47 15.11
CA SER A 368 28.26 -3.71 13.88
C SER A 368 28.47 -2.21 14.12
N TYR A 369 29.15 -1.54 13.18
CA TYR A 369 29.40 -0.10 13.22
C TYR A 369 28.69 0.56 12.03
N GLY A 370 28.15 1.77 12.22
CA GLY A 370 27.37 2.49 11.21
C GLY A 370 25.86 2.22 11.32
N ASP A 371 25.07 3.03 10.63
CA ASP A 371 23.58 3.00 10.61
C ASP A 371 22.91 3.07 11.99
N THR A 372 23.59 3.70 12.97
CA THR A 372 23.06 3.91 14.31
C THR A 372 22.51 5.33 14.44
N LYS A 373 21.43 5.48 15.19
CA LYS A 373 20.93 6.81 15.59
C LYS A 373 21.73 7.28 16.82
N ALA A 374 22.09 8.56 16.85
CA ALA A 374 22.67 9.15 18.05
C ALA A 374 21.81 8.82 19.29
N PRO A 375 22.39 8.50 20.44
CA PRO A 375 23.82 8.69 20.81
C PRO A 375 24.73 7.49 20.46
N TYR A 376 24.23 6.45 19.78
CA TYR A 376 25.02 5.24 19.55
C TYR A 376 25.91 5.37 18.32
N PHE A 377 27.12 4.80 18.39
CA PHE A 377 28.09 4.71 17.29
C PHE A 377 28.27 3.27 16.77
N GLY A 378 27.68 2.28 17.45
CA GLY A 378 27.66 0.87 17.06
C GLY A 378 26.60 0.10 17.82
N ASN A 379 26.40 -1.16 17.45
CA ASN A 379 25.51 -2.10 18.14
C ASN A 379 26.24 -3.42 18.38
N VAL A 380 25.99 -4.05 19.53
CA VAL A 380 26.22 -5.48 19.73
C VAL A 380 24.93 -6.20 19.39
N ASN A 381 24.99 -7.11 18.43
CA ASN A 381 23.87 -7.94 18.02
C ASN A 381 23.99 -9.32 18.70
N TYR A 382 22.88 -9.86 19.19
CA TYR A 382 22.83 -11.16 19.86
C TYR A 382 22.04 -12.17 19.03
N TYR A 383 22.54 -13.42 19.01
CA TYR A 383 21.95 -14.49 18.23
C TYR A 383 21.77 -15.75 19.10
N PHE A 384 20.60 -16.35 19.02
CA PHE A 384 20.29 -17.65 19.58
C PHE A 384 20.28 -18.68 18.43
N ASN A 385 21.23 -19.59 18.41
CA ASN A 385 21.40 -20.60 17.34
C ASN A 385 21.37 -20.00 15.91
N GLY A 386 21.99 -18.83 15.75
CA GLY A 386 22.03 -18.10 14.46
C GLY A 386 20.81 -17.23 14.17
N TYR A 387 19.77 -17.26 15.00
CA TYR A 387 18.61 -16.38 14.91
C TYR A 387 18.85 -15.11 15.74
N LYS A 388 18.67 -13.92 15.13
CA LYS A 388 18.88 -12.66 15.82
C LYS A 388 17.77 -12.42 16.84
N VAL A 389 18.14 -12.29 18.12
CA VAL A 389 17.22 -12.10 19.24
C VAL A 389 17.27 -10.69 19.84
N GLY A 390 18.16 -9.85 19.37
CA GLY A 390 18.19 -8.47 19.83
C GLY A 390 19.51 -7.78 19.56
N SER A 391 19.60 -6.53 20.01
CA SER A 391 20.82 -5.74 19.94
C SER A 391 20.85 -4.69 21.04
N VAL A 392 22.05 -4.23 21.41
CA VAL A 392 22.26 -3.12 22.33
C VAL A 392 23.15 -2.07 21.69
N GLY A 393 22.78 -0.81 21.85
CA GLY A 393 23.57 0.32 21.39
C GLY A 393 24.84 0.50 22.22
N ILE A 394 25.93 0.86 21.54
CA ILE A 394 27.19 1.26 22.14
C ILE A 394 27.27 2.78 22.10
N ALA A 395 27.29 3.44 23.26
CA ALA A 395 27.32 4.89 23.38
C ALA A 395 28.58 5.35 24.12
N PHE A 396 28.91 6.65 24.05
CA PHE A 396 29.87 7.27 24.96
C PHE A 396 29.23 7.47 26.34
N GLU A 397 30.04 7.28 27.41
CA GLU A 397 29.55 7.44 28.77
C GLU A 397 28.97 8.85 29.01
N GLY A 398 27.76 8.93 29.57
CA GLY A 398 27.04 10.18 29.84
C GLY A 398 26.01 10.60 28.78
N GLU A 399 25.85 9.85 27.70
CA GLU A 399 24.75 10.06 26.76
C GLU A 399 23.60 9.09 27.08
N GLU A 400 22.41 9.65 27.37
CA GLU A 400 21.21 8.86 27.64
C GLU A 400 20.46 8.56 26.34
N ALA A 401 20.02 7.31 26.18
CA ALA A 401 19.13 6.96 25.07
C ALA A 401 17.73 7.56 25.28
N PRO A 402 17.02 7.97 24.23
CA PRO A 402 15.65 8.44 24.34
C PRO A 402 14.73 7.33 24.85
N ASP A 403 13.75 7.69 25.68
CA ASP A 403 12.72 6.76 26.14
C ASP A 403 11.92 6.20 24.96
N ASN A 404 11.65 4.90 24.97
CA ASN A 404 10.88 4.23 23.93
C ASN A 404 9.37 4.58 23.97
N PHE A 405 8.90 5.16 25.06
CA PHE A 405 7.52 5.60 25.23
C PHE A 405 7.49 7.10 25.45
N MET A 406 6.90 7.81 24.50
CA MET A 406 6.74 9.25 24.58
C MET A 406 5.32 9.59 25.01
N THR A 407 5.20 10.54 25.94
CA THR A 407 3.94 11.27 26.11
C THR A 407 3.67 12.10 24.85
N LEU A 408 2.42 12.45 24.61
CA LEU A 408 2.07 13.27 23.44
C LEU A 408 2.82 14.62 23.44
N ASP A 409 3.07 15.19 24.62
CA ASP A 409 3.78 16.45 24.75
C ASP A 409 5.30 16.31 24.47
N GLU A 410 5.91 15.19 24.83
CA GLU A 410 7.30 14.87 24.49
C GLU A 410 7.45 14.59 22.99
N ALA A 411 6.52 13.88 22.38
CA ALA A 411 6.49 13.65 20.94
C ALA A 411 6.32 14.95 20.15
N ARG A 412 5.48 15.88 20.65
CA ARG A 412 5.34 17.24 20.08
C ARG A 412 6.60 18.08 20.25
N ALA A 413 7.25 17.99 21.41
CA ALA A 413 8.51 18.68 21.64
C ALA A 413 9.59 18.15 20.68
N ALA A 414 9.73 16.83 20.54
CA ALA A 414 10.65 16.21 19.60
C ALA A 414 10.33 16.54 18.12
N ALA A 415 9.05 16.59 17.74
CA ALA A 415 8.63 17.01 16.42
C ALA A 415 8.86 18.52 16.19
N SER A 416 8.75 19.35 17.23
CA SER A 416 9.02 20.79 17.13
C SER A 416 10.52 21.14 17.11
N GLU A 417 11.36 20.31 17.71
CA GLU A 417 12.83 20.45 17.61
C GLU A 417 13.35 19.99 16.22
N ASN A 418 12.69 19.01 15.60
CA ASN A 418 12.96 18.61 14.22
C ASN A 418 12.32 19.54 13.18
N ASN A 419 11.39 20.43 13.57
CA ASN A 419 10.99 21.60 12.81
C ASN A 419 12.03 22.75 12.96
N VAL A 420 13.31 22.47 12.73
CA VAL A 420 14.12 23.38 11.95
C VAL A 420 13.28 23.61 10.71
N GLU A 421 12.78 24.88 10.53
CA GLU A 421 12.12 25.30 9.27
C GLU A 421 12.76 24.52 8.15
N PRO A 422 12.00 23.75 7.36
CA PRO A 422 12.62 23.10 6.24
C PRO A 422 13.29 24.24 5.53
N GLU A 423 14.64 24.30 5.60
CA GLU A 423 15.37 25.05 4.60
C GLU A 423 14.60 24.67 3.35
N LYS A 424 13.91 25.66 2.76
CA LYS A 424 13.26 25.48 1.50
C LYS A 424 14.38 24.88 0.66
N LYS A 425 14.49 23.54 0.68
CA LYS A 425 15.21 22.81 -0.33
C LYS A 425 14.43 23.23 -1.53
N THR A 426 14.85 24.34 -2.08
CA THR A 426 14.62 24.64 -3.47
C THR A 426 15.00 23.32 -4.09
N VAL A 427 13.98 22.51 -4.40
CA VAL A 427 14.14 21.39 -5.31
C VAL A 427 14.64 22.10 -6.53
N ILE A 428 15.96 22.18 -6.67
CA ILE A 428 16.61 22.51 -7.92
C ILE A 428 16.23 21.34 -8.79
N VAL A 429 14.96 21.38 -9.27
CA VAL A 429 14.51 20.54 -10.36
C VAL A 429 15.55 20.84 -11.40
N ASN A 430 16.44 19.89 -11.64
CA ASN A 430 17.47 20.04 -12.63
C ASN A 430 16.71 20.20 -13.96
N ILE A 431 16.43 21.48 -14.30
CA ILE A 431 15.65 21.89 -15.49
C ILE A 431 16.20 21.15 -16.71
N TRP A 432 17.50 20.86 -16.72
CA TRP A 432 18.14 20.05 -17.76
C TRP A 432 17.64 18.59 -17.78
N SER A 433 17.33 18.00 -16.63
CA SER A 433 16.77 16.64 -16.56
C SER A 433 15.33 16.61 -17.10
N VAL A 434 14.51 17.59 -16.74
CA VAL A 434 13.13 17.73 -17.24
C VAL A 434 13.15 18.01 -18.74
N ILE A 435 14.03 18.91 -19.22
CA ILE A 435 14.20 19.21 -20.65
C ILE A 435 14.66 17.95 -21.41
N LYS A 436 15.60 17.18 -20.86
CA LYS A 436 16.04 15.90 -21.44
C LYS A 436 14.89 14.90 -21.56
N THR A 437 14.06 14.78 -20.55
CA THR A 437 12.92 13.85 -20.55
C THR A 437 11.88 14.29 -21.57
N ILE A 438 11.53 15.57 -21.63
CA ILE A 438 10.60 16.13 -22.62
C ILE A 438 11.16 15.93 -24.04
N PHE A 439 12.46 16.17 -24.24
CA PHE A 439 13.10 15.98 -25.54
C PHE A 439 13.10 14.50 -25.98
N MET A 440 13.35 13.57 -25.04
CA MET A 440 13.30 12.13 -25.32
C MET A 440 11.89 11.67 -25.71
N VAL A 441 10.86 12.15 -25.02
CA VAL A 441 9.44 11.88 -25.37
C VAL A 441 9.12 12.44 -26.77
N PHE A 442 9.58 13.65 -27.08
CA PHE A 442 9.37 14.27 -28.38
C PHE A 442 10.04 13.47 -29.52
N VAL A 443 11.24 12.97 -29.29
CA VAL A 443 11.97 12.12 -30.27
C VAL A 443 11.22 10.79 -30.48
N ILE A 444 10.69 10.18 -29.43
CA ILE A 444 9.89 8.95 -29.54
C ILE A 444 8.63 9.20 -30.38
N ILE A 445 7.93 10.30 -30.15
CA ILE A 445 6.73 10.67 -30.93
C ILE A 445 7.08 10.83 -32.41
N ILE A 446 8.19 11.49 -32.72
CA ILE A 446 8.66 11.64 -34.14
C ILE A 446 8.94 10.28 -34.76
N ILE A 447 9.60 9.37 -34.04
CA ILE A 447 9.91 8.02 -34.53
C ILE A 447 8.59 7.26 -34.80
N VAL A 448 7.61 7.33 -33.93
CA VAL A 448 6.30 6.70 -34.14
C VAL A 448 5.60 7.26 -35.37
N ILE A 449 5.60 8.57 -35.55
CA ILE A 449 5.01 9.22 -36.74
C ILE A 449 5.73 8.77 -38.04
N VAL A 450 7.06 8.70 -38.02
CA VAL A 450 7.85 8.24 -39.18
C VAL A 450 7.54 6.76 -39.47
N LEU A 451 7.50 5.89 -38.46
CA LEU A 451 7.15 4.48 -38.63
C LEU A 451 5.74 4.33 -39.18
N TRP A 452 4.79 5.12 -38.69
CA TRP A 452 3.40 5.11 -39.16
C TRP A 452 3.27 5.57 -40.61
N THR A 453 3.96 6.66 -41.00
CA THR A 453 3.96 7.16 -42.38
C THR A 453 4.63 6.18 -43.34
N VAL A 454 5.73 5.56 -42.95
CA VAL A 454 6.43 4.51 -43.72
C VAL A 454 5.51 3.27 -43.83
N GLY A 455 4.89 2.85 -42.75
CA GLY A 455 3.92 1.75 -42.73
C GLY A 455 2.72 2.01 -43.65
N MET A 456 2.15 3.22 -43.62
CA MET A 456 1.08 3.64 -44.53
C MET A 456 1.52 3.66 -45.98
N ALA A 457 2.73 4.12 -46.29
CA ALA A 457 3.28 4.09 -47.63
C ALA A 457 3.45 2.65 -48.14
N TYR A 458 3.95 1.75 -47.28
CA TYR A 458 4.07 0.31 -47.58
C TYR A 458 2.70 -0.36 -47.77
N TRP A 459 1.71 -0.05 -46.90
CA TRP A 459 0.34 -0.51 -46.99
C TRP A 459 -0.35 -0.06 -48.27
N ASN A 460 -0.16 1.21 -48.67
CA ASN A 460 -0.67 1.75 -49.93
C ASN A 460 -0.02 1.09 -51.17
N LYS A 461 1.29 0.79 -51.11
CA LYS A 461 1.95 -0.01 -52.15
C LYS A 461 1.39 -1.43 -52.22
N TYR A 462 1.15 -2.05 -51.08
CA TYR A 462 0.58 -3.40 -50.96
C TYR A 462 -0.85 -3.44 -51.48
N LYS A 463 -1.72 -2.51 -51.10
CA LYS A 463 -3.10 -2.38 -51.66
C LYS A 463 -3.10 -2.13 -53.16
N LYS A 464 -2.19 -1.31 -53.69
CA LYS A 464 -2.00 -1.11 -55.15
C LYS A 464 -1.58 -2.42 -55.83
N LYS A 465 -0.74 -3.25 -55.23
CA LYS A 465 -0.31 -4.56 -55.73
C LYS A 465 -1.45 -5.58 -55.76
N ILE A 466 -2.27 -5.60 -54.71
CA ILE A 466 -3.48 -6.48 -54.67
C ILE A 466 -4.50 -6.07 -55.72
N ARG A 467 -4.84 -4.76 -55.81
CA ARG A 467 -5.79 -4.25 -56.84
C ARG A 467 -5.31 -4.51 -58.25
N TRP A 468 -3.98 -4.43 -58.46
CA TRP A 468 -3.38 -4.76 -59.75
C TRP A 468 -3.47 -6.27 -60.05
N LYS A 469 -3.20 -7.16 -59.08
CA LYS A 469 -3.36 -8.62 -59.21
C LYS A 469 -4.83 -9.00 -59.50
N LYS A 470 -5.80 -8.32 -58.86
CA LYS A 470 -7.22 -8.53 -59.12
C LYS A 470 -7.62 -8.13 -60.55
N ARG A 471 -7.14 -6.97 -61.05
CA ARG A 471 -7.36 -6.51 -62.45
C ARG A 471 -6.69 -7.40 -63.49
N LEU A 472 -5.57 -8.07 -63.16
CA LEU A 472 -4.94 -9.06 -64.02
C LEU A 472 -5.76 -10.36 -64.15
N ARG A 473 -6.42 -10.75 -63.04
CA ARG A 473 -7.28 -11.94 -63.02
C ARG A 473 -8.58 -11.73 -63.78
N ASP A 474 -9.11 -10.51 -63.76
CA ASP A 474 -10.35 -10.13 -64.40
C ASP A 474 -10.17 -9.89 -65.92
N ASN A 475 -8.92 -9.71 -66.43
CA ASN A 475 -8.54 -9.54 -67.84
C ASN A 475 -7.80 -10.79 -68.34
N GLN A 476 -8.51 -11.76 -68.85
CA GLN A 476 -7.95 -12.99 -69.44
C GLN A 476 -6.81 -12.70 -70.40
N GLY A 477 -5.59 -13.18 -70.11
CA GLY A 477 -4.49 -13.24 -71.05
C GLY A 477 -3.29 -12.32 -70.77
N ILE A 478 -3.32 -11.54 -69.68
CA ILE A 478 -2.13 -10.66 -69.37
C ILE A 478 -1.42 -11.21 -68.15
N SER A 479 -0.26 -11.81 -68.34
CA SER A 479 0.50 -12.49 -67.28
C SER A 479 1.41 -11.57 -66.48
N THR A 480 1.79 -10.41 -67.02
CA THR A 480 2.76 -9.53 -66.37
C THR A 480 2.36 -8.04 -66.42
N ARG A 481 2.93 -7.23 -65.48
CA ARG A 481 2.70 -5.78 -65.41
C ARG A 481 3.24 -5.08 -66.68
N ARG A 482 4.20 -5.68 -67.33
CA ARG A 482 4.84 -5.15 -68.56
C ARG A 482 3.89 -5.29 -69.76
N GLU A 483 3.22 -6.41 -69.87
CA GLU A 483 2.21 -6.67 -70.92
C GLU A 483 0.96 -5.80 -70.73
N TYR A 484 0.51 -5.59 -69.48
CA TYR A 484 -0.59 -4.68 -69.19
C TYR A 484 -0.26 -3.22 -69.60
N LYS A 485 0.95 -2.74 -69.31
CA LYS A 485 1.38 -1.42 -69.78
C LYS A 485 1.50 -1.34 -71.31
N LYS A 486 1.90 -2.42 -71.98
CA LYS A 486 2.01 -2.50 -73.42
C LYS A 486 0.63 -2.53 -74.10
N SER A 487 -0.33 -3.23 -73.52
CA SER A 487 -1.72 -3.28 -74.02
C SER A 487 -2.43 -1.91 -73.90
N LYS A 488 -2.15 -1.14 -72.83
CA LYS A 488 -2.70 0.21 -72.65
C LYS A 488 -2.15 1.24 -73.63
N ARG A 489 -0.90 1.05 -74.13
CA ARG A 489 -0.25 1.91 -75.16
C ARG A 489 -0.69 1.59 -76.58
N ARG A 490 -1.33 0.45 -76.81
CA ARG A 490 -1.80 0.00 -78.16
C ARG A 490 -3.25 0.32 -78.44
N ARG A 491 -4.00 1.06 -77.61
CA ARG A 491 -5.32 1.55 -77.97
C ARG A 491 -5.19 2.73 -78.93
N PRO A 492 -5.72 2.65 -80.14
CA PRO A 492 -5.59 3.75 -81.10
C PRO A 492 -6.44 4.94 -80.62
N HIS A 493 -5.87 6.13 -80.77
CA HIS A 493 -6.58 7.39 -80.66
C HIS A 493 -7.70 7.38 -81.73
N ARG A 494 -8.95 7.25 -81.29
CA ARG A 494 -10.08 7.66 -82.12
C ARG A 494 -10.12 9.18 -82.10
N GLY A 495 -10.02 9.76 -83.33
CA GLY A 495 -9.95 11.17 -83.58
C GLY A 495 -11.15 11.94 -83.06
N THR A 496 -10.87 13.09 -82.57
CA THR A 496 -11.82 14.16 -82.31
C THR A 496 -12.18 14.87 -83.59
N PRO A 497 -13.48 15.17 -83.87
CA PRO A 497 -13.83 16.25 -84.77
C PRO A 497 -13.76 17.58 -84.06
N SER A 498 -13.07 18.51 -84.66
CA SER A 498 -13.03 19.93 -84.30
C SER A 498 -14.40 20.57 -84.58
N VAL A 499 -14.92 21.35 -83.66
CA VAL A 499 -15.86 22.43 -83.95
C VAL A 499 -15.41 23.65 -83.14
N LYS A 500 -15.38 24.74 -83.85
CA LYS A 500 -14.92 26.10 -83.50
C LYS A 500 -15.87 26.85 -82.57
N GLU A 501 -15.25 27.70 -81.77
CA GLU A 501 -15.63 29.05 -81.33
C GLU A 501 -17.13 29.39 -81.10
N SER A 502 -17.40 29.89 -79.88
CA SER A 502 -17.84 31.31 -79.79
C SER A 502 -17.67 31.82 -78.34
N LYS A 503 -17.12 33.02 -78.26
CA LYS A 503 -16.98 33.88 -77.10
C LYS A 503 -18.35 34.36 -76.63
N SER A 504 -18.61 34.40 -75.33
CA SER A 504 -19.31 35.57 -74.75
C SER A 504 -19.01 35.73 -73.26
N ASN A 505 -18.63 36.94 -72.95
CA ASN A 505 -18.50 37.49 -71.62
C ASN A 505 -19.78 37.41 -70.82
N HIS A 506 -19.69 37.15 -69.50
CA HIS A 506 -20.37 38.03 -68.56
C HIS A 506 -19.75 37.97 -67.14
N LYS A 507 -19.46 39.18 -66.62
CA LYS A 507 -19.09 39.49 -65.26
C LYS A 507 -20.30 39.36 -64.35
N SER A 508 -20.07 39.03 -63.10
CA SER A 508 -20.52 39.68 -61.84
C SER A 508 -20.71 38.59 -60.80
N SER A 509 -20.50 38.69 -59.57
CA SER A 509 -20.16 39.67 -58.54
C SER A 509 -20.29 38.95 -57.19
N LYS A 510 -19.33 39.17 -56.35
CA LYS A 510 -19.35 39.13 -54.91
C LYS A 510 -20.60 38.60 -54.20
N LYS A 511 -20.39 37.66 -53.20
CA LYS A 511 -20.71 38.00 -51.80
C LYS A 511 -19.93 37.05 -50.84
N ARG A 512 -19.17 37.68 -49.96
CA ARG A 512 -18.68 37.16 -48.70
C ARG A 512 -19.90 36.95 -47.78
N ASN A 513 -19.88 35.89 -46.98
CA ASN A 513 -20.52 35.88 -45.68
C ASN A 513 -19.52 35.25 -44.71
N ASP A 514 -19.02 36.15 -43.88
CA ASP A 514 -18.35 35.80 -42.61
C ASP A 514 -19.42 35.22 -41.68
N VAL A 515 -19.15 34.09 -41.06
CA VAL A 515 -19.89 33.57 -39.90
C VAL A 515 -18.96 33.57 -38.71
N ASN A 516 -19.31 34.40 -37.77
CA ASN A 516 -18.69 34.65 -36.49
C ASN A 516 -18.92 33.43 -35.57
N PHE A 517 -17.85 32.85 -35.04
CA PHE A 517 -17.88 31.90 -33.96
C PHE A 517 -17.77 32.61 -32.61
N ASN A 518 -18.90 32.95 -32.03
CA ASN A 518 -19.09 33.16 -30.60
C ASN A 518 -20.56 32.90 -30.35
N ASP A 519 -20.82 31.73 -29.77
CA ASP A 519 -21.98 31.41 -28.93
C ASP A 519 -22.18 29.89 -28.94
N ILE A 520 -21.54 29.19 -27.99
CA ILE A 520 -22.11 28.02 -27.34
C ILE A 520 -21.47 27.94 -25.95
N LYS A 521 -22.27 28.30 -24.93
CA LYS A 521 -22.13 27.91 -23.55
C LYS A 521 -22.62 26.45 -23.42
N PHE A 522 -21.80 25.64 -22.81
CA PHE A 522 -22.22 24.61 -21.83
C PHE A 522 -21.06 24.35 -20.90
#